data_c061cad6feab48a8f9c786bb850ed4ad
#
_entry.id   c061cad6feab48a8f9c786bb850ed4ad
#
_cell.length_a   1.000
_cell.length_b   1.000
_cell.length_c   1.000
_cell.angle_alpha   90.00
_cell.angle_beta   90.00
_cell.angle_gamma   90.00
#
_symmetry.space_group_name_H-M   'P 1'
#
loop_
_entity.id
_entity.type
_entity.pdbx_description
1 polymer ?
#
loop_
_entity_poly.entity_id
_entity_poly.type
_entity_poly.pdbx_seq_one_letter_code
_entity_poly.pdbx_strand_id
1 'polypeptide(L)'
;GASKGEGLGNKFLANIRETDAIIHVLRCFDDDNVTHVDGSINPVRDKEIIDFELQLKDLETIESRIQKVQKQAQTGGDKAAKLAYDVLVQYKDALEQGKSARTVTFETKDEQKIAHELFLLTSKPVMYVCNVDEASAVNGNKYVDMVREAVKDENAEILVVAAKTEADIAELETYEDRQMFLAEVGLEESGVARLIKSAYKLLNLETYFTAGVQEVRAWTYEKG
;
A
#
# COMPACT_ATOMS: atom_id res chain seq x y z
N GLY A 1 -10.20 -10.67 10.74
CA GLY A 1 -11.12 -10.07 10.57
C GLY A 1 -11.91 -9.31 9.51
N ALA A 2 -11.28 -8.43 8.73
CA ALA A 2 -12.00 -7.58 7.75
C ALA A 2 -12.63 -8.38 6.60
N SER A 3 -12.02 -9.49 6.21
CA SER A 3 -12.46 -10.36 5.11
C SER A 3 -13.76 -11.13 5.42
N LYS A 4 -14.12 -11.34 6.70
CA LYS A 4 -15.31 -12.10 7.09
C LYS A 4 -16.63 -11.34 6.98
N GLY A 5 -16.61 -10.12 6.41
CA GLY A 5 -17.82 -9.40 5.99
C GLY A 5 -18.67 -8.82 7.12
N GLU A 6 -18.17 -8.76 8.33
CA GLU A 6 -18.89 -8.18 9.45
C GLU A 6 -18.77 -6.64 9.42
N GLY A 7 -19.81 -5.98 8.99
CA GLY A 7 -20.06 -4.53 9.13
C GLY A 7 -18.90 -3.58 8.76
N LEU A 8 -18.05 -3.26 9.72
CA LEU A 8 -16.93 -2.32 9.56
C LEU A 8 -15.84 -2.82 8.60
N GLY A 9 -15.64 -4.14 8.47
CA GLY A 9 -14.66 -4.74 7.57
C GLY A 9 -14.94 -4.45 6.10
N ASN A 10 -16.19 -4.59 5.65
CA ASN A 10 -16.57 -4.29 4.27
C ASN A 10 -16.43 -2.79 3.94
N LYS A 11 -16.77 -1.90 4.87
CA LYS A 11 -16.58 -0.47 4.71
C LYS A 11 -15.09 -0.10 4.60
N PHE A 12 -14.25 -0.73 5.39
CA PHE A 12 -12.81 -0.54 5.34
C PHE A 12 -12.23 -0.99 3.98
N LEU A 13 -12.63 -2.17 3.48
CA LEU A 13 -12.20 -2.66 2.17
C LEU A 13 -12.70 -1.77 1.02
N ALA A 14 -13.91 -1.21 1.13
CA ALA A 14 -14.43 -0.23 0.17
C ALA A 14 -13.55 1.03 0.13
N ASN A 15 -13.16 1.56 1.29
CA ASN A 15 -12.24 2.71 1.34
C ASN A 15 -10.88 2.40 0.69
N ILE A 16 -10.32 1.19 0.90
CA ILE A 16 -9.08 0.80 0.23
C ILE A 16 -9.26 0.78 -1.29
N ARG A 17 -10.42 0.35 -1.80
CA ARG A 17 -10.68 0.34 -3.26
C ARG A 17 -10.62 1.73 -3.89
N GLU A 18 -10.98 2.76 -3.14
CA GLU A 18 -11.02 4.15 -3.62
C GLU A 18 -9.63 4.84 -3.57
N THR A 19 -8.64 4.23 -2.92
CA THR A 19 -7.27 4.80 -2.86
C THR A 19 -6.43 4.36 -4.05
N ASP A 20 -5.39 5.14 -4.38
CA ASP A 20 -4.47 4.86 -5.50
C ASP A 20 -3.24 4.04 -5.07
N ALA A 21 -2.90 4.04 -3.79
CA ALA A 21 -1.78 3.28 -3.22
C ALA A 21 -2.10 2.81 -1.80
N ILE A 22 -1.31 1.87 -1.30
CA ILE A 22 -1.39 1.34 0.06
C ILE A 22 -0.10 1.66 0.81
N ILE A 23 -0.24 2.24 2.00
CA ILE A 23 0.84 2.36 2.98
C ILE A 23 0.58 1.32 4.06
N HIS A 24 1.39 0.26 4.08
CA HIS A 24 1.25 -0.81 5.06
C HIS A 24 2.15 -0.54 6.26
N VAL A 25 1.53 -0.14 7.38
CA VAL A 25 2.25 0.15 8.63
C VAL A 25 2.43 -1.13 9.43
N LEU A 26 3.68 -1.46 9.73
CA LEU A 26 4.08 -2.67 10.46
C LEU A 26 4.67 -2.30 11.82
N ARG A 27 4.25 -2.98 12.87
CA ARG A 27 4.83 -2.82 14.20
C ARG A 27 6.20 -3.49 14.27
N CYS A 28 7.24 -2.70 14.47
CA CYS A 28 8.63 -3.12 14.55
C CYS A 28 9.30 -2.68 15.87
N PHE A 29 8.59 -2.74 16.99
CA PHE A 29 9.08 -2.38 18.32
C PHE A 29 8.44 -3.24 19.41
N ASP A 30 9.18 -3.48 20.48
CA ASP A 30 8.71 -4.14 21.70
C ASP A 30 8.17 -3.06 22.67
N ASP A 31 6.96 -3.25 23.20
CA ASP A 31 6.36 -2.43 24.27
C ASP A 31 5.31 -3.27 24.99
N ASP A 32 5.56 -3.56 26.26
CA ASP A 32 4.69 -4.38 27.10
C ASP A 32 3.32 -3.73 27.38
N ASN A 33 3.24 -2.38 27.25
CA ASN A 33 2.01 -1.63 27.42
C ASN A 33 1.11 -1.65 26.19
N VAL A 34 1.62 -2.06 25.04
CA VAL A 34 0.87 -2.16 23.79
C VAL A 34 0.57 -3.62 23.48
N THR A 35 -0.67 -4.02 23.73
CA THR A 35 -1.10 -5.41 23.49
C THR A 35 -0.99 -5.76 22.00
N HIS A 36 -0.40 -6.95 21.70
CA HIS A 36 -0.45 -7.54 20.37
C HIS A 36 -1.48 -8.66 20.35
N VAL A 37 -2.30 -8.72 19.31
CA VAL A 37 -3.42 -9.69 19.17
C VAL A 37 -2.91 -11.13 19.26
N ASP A 38 -1.77 -11.44 18.69
CA ASP A 38 -1.17 -12.78 18.64
C ASP A 38 -0.08 -13.02 19.71
N GLY A 39 0.05 -12.13 20.69
CA GLY A 39 0.93 -12.30 21.85
C GLY A 39 2.43 -12.16 21.57
N SER A 40 2.86 -12.06 20.30
CA SER A 40 4.27 -11.87 19.92
C SER A 40 4.38 -10.94 18.71
N ILE A 41 5.44 -10.12 18.68
CA ILE A 41 5.68 -9.20 17.58
C ILE A 41 6.39 -9.95 16.45
N ASN A 42 5.73 -9.98 15.30
CA ASN A 42 6.28 -10.52 14.06
C ASN A 42 5.71 -9.75 12.85
N PRO A 43 6.41 -8.70 12.38
CA PRO A 43 5.92 -7.86 11.30
C PRO A 43 5.71 -8.60 9.97
N VAL A 44 6.47 -9.66 9.72
CA VAL A 44 6.34 -10.46 8.51
C VAL A 44 5.04 -11.27 8.55
N ARG A 45 4.77 -11.98 9.66
CA ARG A 45 3.50 -12.68 9.84
C ARG A 45 2.30 -11.72 9.73
N ASP A 46 2.38 -10.56 10.35
CA ASP A 46 1.31 -9.58 10.34
C ASP A 46 1.06 -9.05 8.92
N LYS A 47 2.13 -8.81 8.13
CA LYS A 47 2.06 -8.49 6.71
C LYS A 47 1.35 -9.60 5.92
N GLU A 48 1.80 -10.85 6.08
CA GLU A 48 1.28 -12.01 5.34
C GLU A 48 -0.21 -12.24 5.61
N ILE A 49 -0.67 -12.05 6.84
CA ILE A 49 -2.09 -12.17 7.20
C ILE A 49 -2.93 -11.14 6.43
N ILE A 50 -2.48 -9.88 6.36
CA ILE A 50 -3.19 -8.82 5.64
C ILE A 50 -3.14 -9.06 4.13
N ASP A 51 -1.99 -9.42 3.58
CA ASP A 51 -1.85 -9.74 2.17
C ASP A 51 -2.81 -10.86 1.76
N PHE A 52 -2.87 -11.92 2.55
CA PHE A 52 -3.78 -13.05 2.32
C PHE A 52 -5.26 -12.63 2.38
N GLU A 53 -5.65 -11.79 3.36
CA GLU A 53 -7.02 -11.28 3.45
C GLU A 53 -7.40 -10.45 2.20
N LEU A 54 -6.51 -9.59 1.71
CA LEU A 54 -6.74 -8.79 0.52
C LEU A 54 -6.78 -9.65 -0.76
N GLN A 55 -5.89 -10.64 -0.87
CA GLN A 55 -5.86 -11.59 -1.99
C GLN A 55 -7.13 -12.43 -2.07
N LEU A 56 -7.63 -12.94 -0.95
CA LEU A 56 -8.90 -13.67 -0.90
C LEU A 56 -10.07 -12.80 -1.37
N LYS A 57 -10.08 -11.53 -1.00
CA LYS A 57 -11.14 -10.60 -1.40
C LYS A 57 -11.08 -10.27 -2.89
N ASP A 58 -9.89 -10.17 -3.44
CA ASP A 58 -9.71 -10.01 -4.89
C ASP A 58 -10.13 -11.28 -5.63
N LEU A 59 -9.79 -12.46 -5.11
CA LEU A 59 -10.18 -13.74 -5.70
C LEU A 59 -11.72 -13.88 -5.78
N GLU A 60 -12.45 -13.55 -4.71
CA GLU A 60 -13.93 -13.50 -4.73
C GLU A 60 -14.46 -12.57 -5.82
N THR A 61 -13.84 -11.40 -5.98
CA THR A 61 -14.19 -10.44 -7.03
C THR A 61 -13.98 -11.00 -8.41
N ILE A 62 -12.82 -11.61 -8.66
CA ILE A 62 -12.44 -12.23 -9.93
C ILE A 62 -13.37 -13.40 -10.28
N GLU A 63 -13.64 -14.30 -9.35
CA GLU A 63 -14.54 -15.43 -9.57
C GLU A 63 -15.96 -15.00 -9.93
N SER A 64 -16.48 -13.99 -9.22
CA SER A 64 -17.78 -13.39 -9.54
C SER A 64 -17.83 -12.79 -10.96
N ARG A 65 -16.74 -12.16 -11.41
CA ARG A 65 -16.61 -11.59 -12.76
C ARG A 65 -16.49 -12.68 -13.82
N ILE A 66 -15.69 -13.72 -13.58
CA ILE A 66 -15.54 -14.88 -14.46
C ILE A 66 -16.91 -15.51 -14.73
N GLN A 67 -17.73 -15.78 -13.71
CA GLN A 67 -19.06 -16.37 -13.88
C GLN A 67 -19.96 -15.56 -14.83
N LYS A 68 -19.81 -14.23 -14.85
CA LYS A 68 -20.61 -13.34 -15.72
C LYS A 68 -20.17 -13.37 -17.18
N VAL A 69 -18.86 -13.44 -17.44
CA VAL A 69 -18.33 -13.33 -18.81
C VAL A 69 -18.07 -14.67 -19.47
N GLN A 70 -17.94 -15.76 -18.71
CA GLN A 70 -17.55 -17.08 -19.20
C GLN A 70 -18.42 -17.61 -20.35
N LYS A 71 -19.75 -17.48 -20.23
CA LYS A 71 -20.67 -17.96 -21.28
C LYS A 71 -20.46 -17.22 -22.60
N GLN A 72 -20.31 -15.91 -22.54
CA GLN A 72 -20.11 -15.05 -23.72
C GLN A 72 -18.72 -15.31 -24.35
N ALA A 73 -17.69 -15.47 -23.52
CA ALA A 73 -16.33 -15.78 -23.96
C ALA A 73 -16.24 -17.14 -24.68
N GLN A 74 -17.01 -18.14 -24.22
CA GLN A 74 -16.97 -19.52 -24.77
C GLN A 74 -17.82 -19.69 -26.04
N THR A 75 -18.83 -18.84 -26.27
CA THR A 75 -19.70 -18.92 -27.46
C THR A 75 -19.06 -18.39 -28.74
N GLY A 76 -17.82 -17.91 -28.70
CA GLY A 76 -16.94 -17.71 -29.87
C GLY A 76 -17.20 -16.47 -30.73
N GLY A 77 -18.16 -15.60 -30.38
CA GLY A 77 -18.50 -14.42 -31.19
C GLY A 77 -18.02 -13.09 -30.59
N ASP A 78 -17.80 -13.04 -29.29
CA ASP A 78 -17.48 -11.80 -28.57
C ASP A 78 -15.98 -11.77 -28.19
N LYS A 79 -15.19 -11.05 -28.99
CA LYS A 79 -13.75 -10.88 -28.76
C LYS A 79 -13.47 -10.09 -27.46
N ALA A 80 -14.32 -9.15 -27.09
CA ALA A 80 -14.16 -8.36 -25.89
C ALA A 80 -14.41 -9.21 -24.64
N ALA A 81 -15.45 -10.06 -24.67
CA ALA A 81 -15.71 -11.00 -23.57
C ALA A 81 -14.58 -12.02 -23.42
N LYS A 82 -14.00 -12.49 -24.53
CA LYS A 82 -12.84 -13.39 -24.50
C LYS A 82 -11.62 -12.72 -23.86
N LEU A 83 -11.28 -11.51 -24.29
CA LEU A 83 -10.16 -10.76 -23.72
C LEU A 83 -10.35 -10.50 -22.21
N ALA A 84 -11.55 -10.10 -21.80
CA ALA A 84 -11.88 -9.92 -20.39
C ALA A 84 -11.73 -11.22 -19.60
N TYR A 85 -12.17 -12.34 -20.13
CA TYR A 85 -12.02 -13.66 -19.52
C TYR A 85 -10.53 -14.03 -19.35
N ASP A 86 -9.71 -13.83 -20.39
CA ASP A 86 -8.28 -14.16 -20.38
C ASP A 86 -7.53 -13.31 -19.31
N VAL A 87 -7.87 -12.03 -19.16
CA VAL A 87 -7.33 -11.15 -18.09
C VAL A 87 -7.73 -11.65 -16.70
N LEU A 88 -9.01 -12.02 -16.54
CA LEU A 88 -9.52 -12.52 -15.25
C LEU A 88 -8.87 -13.85 -14.85
N VAL A 89 -8.63 -14.76 -15.79
CA VAL A 89 -7.97 -16.04 -15.53
C VAL A 89 -6.53 -15.83 -15.08
N GLN A 90 -5.77 -14.93 -15.72
CA GLN A 90 -4.39 -14.63 -15.31
C GLN A 90 -4.34 -14.09 -13.87
N TYR A 91 -5.26 -13.21 -13.49
CA TYR A 91 -5.35 -12.75 -12.10
C TYR A 91 -5.73 -13.87 -11.15
N LYS A 92 -6.70 -14.71 -11.53
CA LYS A 92 -7.11 -15.86 -10.71
C LYS A 92 -5.91 -16.77 -10.42
N ASP A 93 -5.17 -17.15 -11.45
CA ASP A 93 -4.02 -18.04 -11.32
C ASP A 93 -2.94 -17.46 -10.41
N ALA A 94 -2.69 -16.15 -10.47
CA ALA A 94 -1.73 -15.49 -9.59
C ALA A 94 -2.22 -15.48 -8.13
N LEU A 95 -3.47 -15.10 -7.89
CA LEU A 95 -4.06 -15.05 -6.55
C LEU A 95 -4.15 -16.43 -5.89
N GLU A 96 -4.49 -17.48 -6.64
CA GLU A 96 -4.51 -18.87 -6.15
C GLU A 96 -3.11 -19.38 -5.78
N GLN A 97 -2.05 -18.82 -6.39
CA GLN A 97 -0.66 -19.08 -6.01
C GLN A 97 -0.18 -18.21 -4.82
N GLY A 98 -1.06 -17.44 -4.20
CA GLY A 98 -0.71 -16.52 -3.12
C GLY A 98 0.07 -15.29 -3.57
N LYS A 99 0.02 -14.95 -4.86
CA LYS A 99 0.66 -13.75 -5.42
C LYS A 99 -0.34 -12.61 -5.50
N SER A 100 0.10 -11.39 -5.22
CA SER A 100 -0.72 -10.19 -5.38
C SER A 100 -0.99 -9.88 -6.85
N ALA A 101 -2.14 -9.30 -7.16
CA ALA A 101 -2.51 -8.93 -8.53
C ALA A 101 -1.47 -7.99 -9.21
N ARG A 102 -0.75 -7.16 -8.43
CA ARG A 102 0.33 -6.29 -8.95
C ARG A 102 1.50 -7.03 -9.58
N THR A 103 1.61 -8.33 -9.39
CA THR A 103 2.66 -9.16 -10.02
C THR A 103 2.31 -9.60 -11.44
N VAL A 104 1.05 -9.42 -11.85
CA VAL A 104 0.58 -9.72 -13.21
C VAL A 104 0.76 -8.48 -14.08
N THR A 105 1.40 -8.65 -15.22
CA THR A 105 1.62 -7.58 -16.20
C THR A 105 0.88 -7.88 -17.49
N PHE A 106 0.31 -6.86 -18.11
CA PHE A 106 -0.41 -6.94 -19.37
C PHE A 106 0.30 -6.09 -20.43
N GLU A 107 0.41 -6.61 -21.64
CA GLU A 107 1.16 -5.98 -22.73
C GLU A 107 0.31 -4.98 -23.52
N THR A 108 -0.98 -5.29 -23.71
CA THR A 108 -1.86 -4.46 -24.54
C THR A 108 -2.63 -3.43 -23.71
N LYS A 109 -2.91 -2.28 -24.34
CA LYS A 109 -3.70 -1.21 -23.70
C LYS A 109 -5.12 -1.67 -23.33
N ASP A 110 -5.71 -2.56 -24.11
CA ASP A 110 -7.06 -3.07 -23.84
C ASP A 110 -7.07 -3.98 -22.60
N GLU A 111 -6.07 -4.86 -22.44
CA GLU A 111 -5.89 -5.66 -21.23
C GLU A 111 -5.65 -4.78 -20.00
N GLN A 112 -4.75 -3.79 -20.14
CA GLN A 112 -4.45 -2.84 -19.05
C GLN A 112 -5.70 -2.06 -18.61
N LYS A 113 -6.55 -1.66 -19.57
CA LYS A 113 -7.80 -0.99 -19.28
C LYS A 113 -8.77 -1.90 -18.51
N ILE A 114 -8.95 -3.14 -18.97
CA ILE A 114 -9.78 -4.14 -18.27
C ILE A 114 -9.25 -4.36 -16.85
N ALA A 115 -7.94 -4.54 -16.71
CA ALA A 115 -7.28 -4.74 -15.42
C ALA A 115 -7.53 -3.58 -14.45
N HIS A 116 -7.41 -2.34 -14.93
CA HIS A 116 -7.67 -1.14 -14.13
C HIS A 116 -9.13 -1.04 -13.67
N GLU A 117 -10.08 -1.36 -14.52
CA GLU A 117 -11.53 -1.31 -14.21
C GLU A 117 -12.00 -2.38 -13.20
N LEU A 118 -11.14 -3.31 -12.81
CA LEU A 118 -11.44 -4.31 -11.79
C LEU A 118 -11.29 -3.75 -10.36
N PHE A 119 -10.52 -2.68 -10.17
CA PHE A 119 -10.25 -2.05 -8.87
C PHE A 119 -9.81 -3.06 -7.80
N LEU A 120 -8.89 -3.97 -8.18
CA LEU A 120 -8.39 -4.98 -7.25
C LEU A 120 -7.58 -4.32 -6.12
N LEU A 121 -7.72 -4.85 -4.92
CA LEU A 121 -7.02 -4.35 -3.74
C LEU A 121 -5.52 -4.56 -3.84
N THR A 122 -5.13 -5.76 -4.30
CA THR A 122 -3.72 -6.17 -4.39
C THR A 122 -3.04 -5.75 -5.71
N SER A 123 -3.75 -5.08 -6.62
CA SER A 123 -3.14 -4.46 -7.82
C SER A 123 -2.48 -3.13 -7.51
N LYS A 124 -2.87 -2.47 -6.41
CA LYS A 124 -2.36 -1.16 -6.03
C LYS A 124 -0.88 -1.22 -5.66
N PRO A 125 -0.10 -0.16 -5.98
CA PRO A 125 1.26 -0.04 -5.48
C PRO A 125 1.27 0.02 -3.96
N VAL A 126 2.29 -0.57 -3.32
CA VAL A 126 2.43 -0.66 -1.87
C VAL A 126 3.80 -0.15 -1.44
N MET A 127 3.84 0.54 -0.31
CA MET A 127 5.05 0.79 0.46
C MET A 127 4.87 0.32 1.90
N TYR A 128 5.96 -0.03 2.55
CA TYR A 128 5.97 -0.49 3.93
C TYR A 128 6.53 0.59 4.85
N VAL A 129 5.83 0.85 5.95
CA VAL A 129 6.30 1.73 7.02
C VAL A 129 6.56 0.88 8.25
N CYS A 130 7.82 0.68 8.58
CA CYS A 130 8.25 0.02 9.81
C CYS A 130 8.19 1.03 10.96
N ASN A 131 7.15 0.92 11.80
CA ASN A 131 7.02 1.73 12.99
C ASN A 131 7.90 1.15 14.09
N VAL A 132 8.92 1.89 14.50
CA VAL A 132 9.95 1.50 15.48
C VAL A 132 9.88 2.35 16.75
N ASP A 133 10.64 1.96 17.78
CA ASP A 133 10.95 2.82 18.90
C ASP A 133 11.95 3.94 18.52
N GLU A 134 12.07 4.96 19.40
CA GLU A 134 12.95 6.11 19.16
C GLU A 134 14.41 5.70 18.94
N ALA A 135 14.93 4.76 19.72
CA ALA A 135 16.31 4.31 19.61
C ALA A 135 16.62 3.65 18.24
N SER A 136 15.60 3.10 17.60
CA SER A 136 15.70 2.44 16.29
C SER A 136 15.36 3.37 15.11
N ALA A 137 15.02 4.64 15.35
CA ALA A 137 14.55 5.57 14.31
C ALA A 137 15.58 5.83 13.21
N VAL A 138 16.86 5.85 13.54
CA VAL A 138 17.96 6.12 12.60
C VAL A 138 18.39 4.86 11.86
N ASN A 139 18.67 3.79 12.61
CA ASN A 139 19.34 2.59 12.06
C ASN A 139 18.40 1.40 11.82
N GLY A 140 17.16 1.48 12.30
CA GLY A 140 16.25 0.34 12.33
C GLY A 140 16.63 -0.67 13.42
N ASN A 141 16.07 -1.86 13.33
CA ASN A 141 16.30 -2.97 14.26
C ASN A 141 16.07 -4.33 13.58
N LYS A 142 16.17 -5.42 14.35
CA LYS A 142 15.95 -6.79 13.89
C LYS A 142 14.63 -7.00 13.14
N TYR A 143 13.55 -6.31 13.55
CA TYR A 143 12.25 -6.41 12.91
C TYR A 143 12.22 -5.74 11.53
N VAL A 144 12.89 -4.59 11.41
CA VAL A 144 13.07 -3.91 10.12
C VAL A 144 13.85 -4.80 9.15
N ASP A 145 14.88 -5.48 9.63
CA ASP A 145 15.67 -6.39 8.79
C ASP A 145 14.87 -7.61 8.35
N MET A 146 13.99 -8.14 9.21
CA MET A 146 13.03 -9.19 8.83
C MET A 146 12.10 -8.73 7.70
N VAL A 147 11.57 -7.50 7.80
CA VAL A 147 10.70 -6.93 6.74
C VAL A 147 11.48 -6.74 5.45
N ARG A 148 12.71 -6.18 5.50
CA ARG A 148 13.56 -5.99 4.32
C ARG A 148 13.81 -7.30 3.58
N GLU A 149 14.12 -8.36 4.31
CA GLU A 149 14.34 -9.68 3.70
C GLU A 149 13.05 -10.25 3.11
N ALA A 150 11.92 -10.10 3.80
CA ALA A 150 10.62 -10.64 3.34
C ALA A 150 10.10 -9.98 2.06
N VAL A 151 10.40 -8.68 1.84
CA VAL A 151 9.88 -7.91 0.70
C VAL A 151 10.93 -7.57 -0.36
N LYS A 152 12.14 -8.15 -0.27
CA LYS A 152 13.27 -7.82 -1.18
C LYS A 152 12.93 -8.00 -2.67
N ASP A 153 12.06 -8.95 -2.99
CA ASP A 153 11.64 -9.25 -4.36
C ASP A 153 10.37 -8.49 -4.80
N GLU A 154 9.78 -7.68 -3.91
CA GLU A 154 8.53 -6.94 -4.20
C GLU A 154 8.77 -5.59 -4.87
N ASN A 155 10.02 -5.12 -4.95
CA ASN A 155 10.40 -3.76 -5.40
C ASN A 155 9.63 -2.65 -4.67
N ALA A 156 9.25 -2.90 -3.41
CA ALA A 156 8.51 -1.97 -2.58
C ALA A 156 9.46 -1.13 -1.71
N GLU A 157 9.15 0.14 -1.54
CA GLU A 157 9.91 1.02 -0.65
C GLU A 157 9.60 0.71 0.81
N ILE A 158 10.63 0.73 1.66
CA ILE A 158 10.54 0.53 3.10
C ILE A 158 10.99 1.81 3.79
N LEU A 159 10.12 2.38 4.60
CA LEU A 159 10.39 3.56 5.40
C LEU A 159 10.42 3.18 6.88
N VAL A 160 11.45 3.63 7.60
CA VAL A 160 11.55 3.46 9.05
C VAL A 160 11.09 4.75 9.72
N VAL A 161 10.10 4.66 10.61
CA VAL A 161 9.49 5.81 11.29
C VAL A 161 9.24 5.46 12.76
N ALA A 162 9.64 6.34 13.68
CA ALA A 162 9.25 6.26 15.08
C ALA A 162 8.01 7.15 15.29
N ALA A 163 6.81 6.57 15.21
CA ALA A 163 5.57 7.34 15.24
C ALA A 163 5.38 8.14 16.53
N LYS A 164 5.91 7.68 17.66
CA LYS A 164 5.91 8.43 18.92
C LYS A 164 6.76 9.70 18.82
N THR A 165 7.97 9.57 18.29
CA THR A 165 8.88 10.71 18.04
C THR A 165 8.25 11.72 17.06
N GLU A 166 7.53 11.24 16.03
CA GLU A 166 6.80 12.12 15.11
C GLU A 166 5.67 12.90 15.80
N ALA A 167 4.98 12.27 16.75
CA ALA A 167 3.97 12.95 17.56
C ALA A 167 4.60 14.05 18.41
N ASP A 168 5.72 13.76 19.08
CA ASP A 168 6.46 14.74 19.89
C ASP A 168 6.94 15.94 19.03
N ILE A 169 7.45 15.69 17.82
CA ILE A 169 7.84 16.73 16.85
C ILE A 169 6.63 17.58 16.44
N ALA A 170 5.47 16.97 16.25
CA ALA A 170 4.26 17.69 15.82
C ALA A 170 3.73 18.65 16.89
N GLU A 171 4.00 18.41 18.17
CA GLU A 171 3.64 19.28 19.27
C GLU A 171 4.53 20.53 19.40
N LEU A 172 5.71 20.55 18.74
CA LEU A 172 6.61 21.70 18.78
C LEU A 172 6.07 22.84 17.90
N GLU A 173 6.03 24.05 18.46
CA GLU A 173 5.41 25.21 17.82
C GLU A 173 6.27 25.79 16.69
N THR A 174 7.60 25.92 16.94
CA THR A 174 8.50 26.60 16.00
C THR A 174 9.24 25.62 15.07
N TYR A 175 9.65 26.13 13.93
CA TYR A 175 10.49 25.36 13.02
C TYR A 175 11.87 25.06 13.63
N GLU A 176 12.44 26.04 14.33
CA GLU A 176 13.72 25.94 15.01
C GLU A 176 13.74 24.83 16.05
N ASP A 177 12.69 24.76 16.90
CA ASP A 177 12.55 23.71 17.92
C ASP A 177 12.46 22.32 17.27
N ARG A 178 11.72 22.18 16.18
CA ARG A 178 11.64 20.94 15.41
C ARG A 178 12.98 20.52 14.85
N GLN A 179 13.77 21.46 14.31
CA GLN A 179 15.10 21.17 13.78
C GLN A 179 16.09 20.77 14.88
N MET A 180 16.02 21.43 16.05
CA MET A 180 16.84 21.08 17.21
C MET A 180 16.50 19.67 17.70
N PHE A 181 15.23 19.33 17.83
CA PHE A 181 14.77 18.01 18.26
C PHE A 181 15.19 16.91 17.27
N LEU A 182 15.03 17.14 15.97
CA LEU A 182 15.48 16.20 14.94
C LEU A 182 16.99 15.95 15.03
N ALA A 183 17.80 17.00 15.21
CA ALA A 183 19.24 16.87 15.38
C ALA A 183 19.61 16.09 16.65
N GLU A 184 18.88 16.28 17.75
CA GLU A 184 19.09 15.56 19.01
C GLU A 184 18.86 14.05 18.86
N VAL A 185 17.80 13.66 18.14
CA VAL A 185 17.50 12.24 17.86
C VAL A 185 18.26 11.67 16.66
N GLY A 186 19.12 12.47 16.02
CA GLY A 186 19.99 12.05 14.92
C GLY A 186 19.28 11.92 13.55
N LEU A 187 18.17 12.62 13.38
CA LEU A 187 17.40 12.63 12.13
C LEU A 187 17.63 13.95 11.37
N GLU A 188 17.76 13.88 10.04
CA GLU A 188 17.89 15.06 9.19
C GLU A 188 16.53 15.69 8.85
N GLU A 189 15.49 14.87 8.74
CA GLU A 189 14.11 15.30 8.50
C GLU A 189 13.13 14.35 9.18
N SER A 190 11.90 14.83 9.39
CA SER A 190 10.84 14.03 10.01
C SER A 190 10.44 12.83 9.14
N GLY A 191 9.98 11.75 9.79
CA GLY A 191 9.44 10.58 9.10
C GLY A 191 8.22 10.93 8.25
N VAL A 192 7.39 11.89 8.71
CA VAL A 192 6.24 12.39 7.94
C VAL A 192 6.69 13.06 6.63
N ALA A 193 7.74 13.90 6.65
CA ALA A 193 8.26 14.52 5.44
C ALA A 193 8.79 13.47 4.45
N ARG A 194 9.52 12.47 4.94
CA ARG A 194 9.98 11.33 4.12
C ARG A 194 8.81 10.51 3.56
N LEU A 195 7.78 10.26 4.39
CA LEU A 195 6.58 9.54 3.98
C LEU A 195 5.86 10.24 2.82
N ILE A 196 5.69 11.55 2.89
CA ILE A 196 5.06 12.34 1.82
C ILE A 196 5.87 12.22 0.53
N LYS A 197 7.20 12.40 0.58
CA LYS A 197 8.07 12.25 -0.59
C LYS A 197 7.99 10.86 -1.22
N SER A 198 8.01 9.82 -0.37
CA SER A 198 7.90 8.43 -0.82
C SER A 198 6.53 8.11 -1.42
N ALA A 199 5.44 8.64 -0.86
CA ALA A 199 4.10 8.47 -1.40
C ALA A 199 3.94 9.15 -2.78
N TYR A 200 4.49 10.36 -2.95
CA TYR A 200 4.51 11.04 -4.25
C TYR A 200 5.28 10.23 -5.30
N LYS A 201 6.45 9.72 -4.93
CA LYS A 201 7.25 8.85 -5.80
C LYS A 201 6.52 7.56 -6.15
N LEU A 202 5.86 6.92 -5.17
CA LEU A 202 5.10 5.68 -5.35
C LEU A 202 3.97 5.84 -6.38
N LEU A 203 3.32 7.02 -6.36
CA LEU A 203 2.23 7.39 -7.27
C LEU A 203 2.71 8.10 -8.53
N ASN A 204 4.03 8.23 -8.73
CA ASN A 204 4.62 8.94 -9.86
C ASN A 204 4.10 10.39 -10.00
N LEU A 205 3.85 11.06 -8.87
CA LEU A 205 3.31 12.41 -8.83
C LEU A 205 4.41 13.47 -8.83
N GLU A 206 4.18 14.53 -9.58
CA GLU A 206 4.94 15.78 -9.51
C GLU A 206 4.01 16.94 -9.16
N THR A 207 4.59 18.00 -8.58
CA THR A 207 3.85 19.20 -8.19
C THR A 207 4.29 20.37 -9.04
N TYR A 208 3.34 21.15 -9.52
CA TYR A 208 3.59 22.46 -10.12
C TYR A 208 2.76 23.54 -9.44
N PHE A 209 3.20 24.78 -9.55
CA PHE A 209 2.52 25.92 -8.96
C PHE A 209 1.95 26.82 -10.05
N THR A 210 0.72 27.28 -9.83
CA THR A 210 0.14 28.39 -10.59
C THR A 210 0.12 29.61 -9.70
N ALA A 211 0.63 30.74 -10.21
CA ALA A 211 0.64 31.99 -9.48
C ALA A 211 -0.19 33.03 -10.24
N GLY A 212 -1.19 33.59 -9.55
CA GLY A 212 -2.03 34.69 -10.03
C GLY A 212 -1.97 35.87 -9.07
N VAL A 213 -2.64 36.97 -9.45
CA VAL A 213 -2.66 38.19 -8.61
C VAL A 213 -3.37 37.96 -7.27
N GLN A 214 -4.33 37.03 -7.23
CA GLN A 214 -5.15 36.79 -6.04
C GLN A 214 -4.72 35.59 -5.23
N GLU A 215 -4.04 34.59 -5.82
CA GLU A 215 -3.68 33.35 -5.16
C GLU A 215 -2.52 32.62 -5.82
N VAL A 216 -1.85 31.79 -5.04
CA VAL A 216 -0.90 30.78 -5.51
C VAL A 216 -1.47 29.40 -5.14
N ARG A 217 -1.54 28.50 -6.12
CA ARG A 217 -2.01 27.12 -5.90
C ARG A 217 -0.96 26.11 -6.31
N ALA A 218 -0.88 25.03 -5.52
CA ALA A 218 -0.13 23.85 -5.87
C ALA A 218 -1.08 22.80 -6.50
N TRP A 219 -0.62 22.18 -7.56
CA TRP A 219 -1.34 21.12 -8.28
C TRP A 219 -0.44 19.92 -8.43
N THR A 220 -1.03 18.75 -8.40
CA THR A 220 -0.33 17.50 -8.68
C THR A 220 -0.73 16.95 -10.04
N TYR A 221 0.21 16.28 -10.71
CA TYR A 221 -0.05 15.52 -11.93
C TYR A 221 0.79 14.25 -11.92
N GLU A 222 0.30 13.21 -12.58
CA GLU A 222 1.04 11.99 -12.79
C GLU A 222 1.99 12.17 -13.97
N LYS A 223 3.26 11.85 -13.75
CA LYS A 223 4.29 11.90 -14.78
C LYS A 223 4.06 10.77 -15.79
N GLY A 224 3.84 11.13 -17.05
CA GLY A 224 3.61 10.22 -18.17
C GLY A 224 4.85 9.46 -18.64
#